data_5126de6cac9d317930aa8fab71286d94
#
_entry.id   5126de6cac9d317930aa8fab71286d94
#
_cell.length_a   1.000
_cell.length_b   1.000
_cell.length_c   1.000
_cell.angle_alpha   90.00
_cell.angle_beta   90.00
_cell.angle_gamma   90.00
#
_symmetry.space_group_name_H-M   'P 1'
#
loop_
_entity.id
_entity.type
_entity.pdbx_description
1 polymer ?
#
loop_
_entity_poly.entity_id
_entity_poly.type
_entity_poly.pdbx_seq_one_letter_code
_entity_poly.pdbx_strand_id
1 'polypeptide(L)'
;MNTEGFYGKKESTDRVMLLENGYFSGLVRMQMIQEARHTIDIAYFSIGKGRSSDLLMGALFEAADRGIRIRVLLDGISHGLKGKRKNVLYALAFHNNIELKYYEPFTIFKPWTWHNRLHDKIIVVDGQLGISGGRNIGDKYLASQPNKNFVYDRDVLIYNTKQESHSVILSMEKYIEKLWNHPYT
;
A
#
# COMPACT_ATOMS: atom_id res chain seq x y z
N MET A 1 -18.26 6.93 -3.51
CA MET A 1 -17.57 6.11 -4.54
C MET A 1 -18.62 5.45 -5.43
N ASN A 2 -18.47 5.49 -6.77
CA ASN A 2 -19.33 4.74 -7.68
C ASN A 2 -19.05 3.25 -7.52
N THR A 3 -20.09 2.44 -7.33
CA THR A 3 -19.97 0.99 -7.10
C THR A 3 -20.10 0.14 -8.37
N GLU A 4 -20.19 0.77 -9.55
CA GLU A 4 -20.15 0.06 -10.82
C GLU A 4 -18.83 -0.72 -10.95
N GLY A 5 -18.91 -1.98 -11.38
CA GLY A 5 -17.76 -2.88 -11.48
C GLY A 5 -17.40 -3.65 -10.21
N PHE A 6 -18.09 -3.43 -9.09
CA PHE A 6 -17.92 -4.26 -7.92
C PHE A 6 -18.80 -5.52 -7.98
N TYR A 7 -18.21 -6.64 -7.57
CA TYR A 7 -18.89 -7.92 -7.39
C TYR A 7 -19.33 -8.10 -5.94
N GLY A 8 -20.35 -8.88 -5.74
CA GLY A 8 -20.89 -9.27 -4.44
C GLY A 8 -22.41 -9.22 -4.43
N LYS A 9 -23.03 -9.98 -3.53
CA LYS A 9 -24.47 -9.93 -3.33
C LYS A 9 -24.87 -8.61 -2.70
N LYS A 10 -26.10 -8.16 -2.96
CA LYS A 10 -26.61 -6.88 -2.42
C LYS A 10 -26.52 -6.80 -0.88
N GLU A 11 -26.68 -7.94 -0.23
CA GLU A 11 -26.64 -8.08 1.23
C GLU A 11 -25.22 -8.25 1.79
N SER A 12 -24.22 -8.48 0.94
CA SER A 12 -22.84 -8.67 1.39
C SER A 12 -22.25 -7.38 1.96
N THR A 13 -21.52 -7.51 3.04
CA THR A 13 -20.77 -6.42 3.68
C THR A 13 -19.69 -5.87 2.75
N ASP A 14 -18.98 -6.77 2.08
CA ASP A 14 -17.89 -6.40 1.18
C ASP A 14 -18.34 -6.40 -0.28
N ARG A 15 -17.81 -5.44 -1.02
CA ARG A 15 -17.83 -5.40 -2.48
C ARG A 15 -16.41 -5.54 -2.98
N VAL A 16 -16.26 -6.26 -4.07
CA VAL A 16 -14.94 -6.59 -4.62
C VAL A 16 -14.88 -6.18 -6.09
N MET A 17 -13.79 -5.53 -6.49
CA MET A 17 -13.51 -5.16 -7.87
C MET A 17 -12.14 -5.69 -8.27
N LEU A 18 -12.05 -6.39 -9.40
CA LEU A 18 -10.79 -6.80 -9.98
C LEU A 18 -10.18 -5.63 -10.78
N LEU A 19 -8.94 -5.29 -10.48
CA LEU A 19 -8.17 -4.24 -11.15
C LEU A 19 -7.19 -4.89 -12.15
N GLU A 20 -7.66 -5.11 -13.35
CA GLU A 20 -6.87 -5.72 -14.45
C GLU A 20 -5.79 -4.76 -14.97
N ASN A 21 -6.16 -3.50 -15.19
CA ASN A 21 -5.28 -2.49 -15.76
C ASN A 21 -4.39 -1.86 -14.70
N GLY A 22 -3.06 -1.85 -14.93
CA GLY A 22 -2.10 -1.32 -13.98
C GLY A 22 -2.22 0.19 -13.76
N TYR A 23 -2.42 0.95 -14.83
CA TYR A 23 -2.60 2.40 -14.73
C TYR A 23 -3.86 2.76 -13.93
N PHE A 24 -4.98 2.10 -14.24
CA PHE A 24 -6.22 2.27 -13.48
C PHE A 24 -6.04 1.89 -12.01
N SER A 25 -5.31 0.81 -11.73
CA SER A 25 -4.98 0.41 -10.36
C SER A 25 -4.14 1.47 -9.62
N GLY A 26 -3.25 2.18 -10.34
CA GLY A 26 -2.53 3.34 -9.81
C GLY A 26 -3.44 4.51 -9.47
N LEU A 27 -4.40 4.83 -10.37
CA LEU A 27 -5.39 5.90 -10.13
C LEU A 27 -6.28 5.59 -8.93
N VAL A 28 -6.74 4.33 -8.79
CA VAL A 28 -7.54 3.91 -7.63
C VAL A 28 -6.75 4.10 -6.33
N ARG A 29 -5.47 3.73 -6.28
CA ARG A 29 -4.62 3.98 -5.09
C ARG A 29 -4.51 5.46 -4.76
N MET A 30 -4.29 6.30 -5.78
CA MET A 30 -4.25 7.75 -5.59
C MET A 30 -5.55 8.27 -5.02
N GLN A 31 -6.68 7.89 -5.60
CA GLN A 31 -7.99 8.32 -5.13
C GLN A 31 -8.27 7.88 -3.69
N MET A 32 -7.95 6.62 -3.34
CA MET A 32 -8.09 6.15 -1.95
C MET A 32 -7.29 7.00 -0.97
N ILE A 33 -6.05 7.35 -1.29
CA ILE A 33 -5.19 8.19 -0.45
C ILE A 33 -5.74 9.62 -0.37
N GLN A 34 -6.18 10.18 -1.47
CA GLN A 34 -6.72 11.56 -1.52
C GLN A 34 -8.03 11.70 -0.75
N GLU A 35 -8.89 10.68 -0.78
CA GLU A 35 -10.18 10.68 -0.08
C GLU A 35 -10.10 10.21 1.38
N ALA A 36 -8.93 9.79 1.86
CA ALA A 36 -8.71 9.36 3.24
C ALA A 36 -9.09 10.46 4.24
N ARG A 37 -9.76 10.07 5.32
CA ARG A 37 -10.27 10.98 6.37
C ARG A 37 -9.60 10.79 7.73
N HIS A 38 -9.09 9.59 8.03
CA HIS A 38 -8.57 9.24 9.34
C HIS A 38 -7.24 8.51 9.29
N THR A 39 -7.17 7.40 8.54
CA THR A 39 -6.03 6.49 8.58
C THR A 39 -5.67 5.92 7.22
N ILE A 40 -4.37 5.72 7.00
CA ILE A 40 -3.84 4.95 5.88
C ILE A 40 -2.80 3.97 6.42
N ASP A 41 -3.02 2.68 6.18
CA ASP A 41 -2.08 1.62 6.50
C ASP A 41 -1.52 1.00 5.22
N ILE A 42 -0.21 0.95 5.12
CA ILE A 42 0.53 0.46 3.95
C ILE A 42 1.51 -0.62 4.36
N ALA A 43 1.42 -1.81 3.72
CA ALA A 43 2.42 -2.86 3.82
C ALA A 43 2.90 -3.22 2.41
N TYR A 44 4.15 -2.89 2.08
CA TYR A 44 4.67 -3.04 0.72
C TYR A 44 6.06 -3.64 0.65
N PHE A 45 6.22 -4.57 -0.31
CA PHE A 45 7.53 -5.12 -0.65
C PHE A 45 8.46 -4.05 -1.24
N SER A 46 7.98 -3.28 -2.22
CA SER A 46 8.83 -2.31 -2.92
C SER A 46 8.07 -1.10 -3.46
N ILE A 47 8.70 0.07 -3.28
CA ILE A 47 8.32 1.32 -3.92
C ILE A 47 9.38 1.62 -4.99
N GLY A 48 9.08 1.23 -6.23
CA GLY A 48 9.95 1.35 -7.39
C GLY A 48 10.09 2.80 -7.89
N LYS A 49 10.77 2.97 -9.02
CA LYS A 49 11.01 4.28 -9.66
C LYS A 49 9.86 4.65 -10.59
N GLY A 50 9.78 5.94 -10.90
CA GLY A 50 8.96 6.51 -11.96
C GLY A 50 7.86 7.42 -11.50
N ARG A 51 7.18 8.03 -12.46
CA ARG A 51 6.17 9.05 -12.23
C ARG A 51 5.00 8.56 -11.36
N SER A 52 4.56 7.32 -11.57
CA SER A 52 3.48 6.73 -10.75
C SER A 52 3.86 6.66 -9.27
N SER A 53 5.12 6.30 -8.98
CA SER A 53 5.63 6.29 -7.61
C SER A 53 5.70 7.68 -7.01
N ASP A 54 6.20 8.64 -7.77
CA ASP A 54 6.38 10.01 -7.27
C ASP A 54 5.02 10.68 -7.01
N LEU A 55 4.03 10.44 -7.88
CA LEU A 55 2.67 10.92 -7.68
C LEU A 55 2.00 10.28 -6.44
N LEU A 56 2.14 8.98 -6.25
CA LEU A 56 1.58 8.30 -5.08
C LEU A 56 2.24 8.78 -3.78
N MET A 57 3.56 9.00 -3.79
CA MET A 57 4.24 9.57 -2.63
C MET A 57 3.80 11.01 -2.36
N GLY A 58 3.62 11.83 -3.40
CA GLY A 58 3.07 13.18 -3.27
C GLY A 58 1.68 13.17 -2.61
N ALA A 59 0.75 12.34 -3.11
CA ALA A 59 -0.58 12.18 -2.53
C ALA A 59 -0.53 11.71 -1.06
N LEU A 60 0.44 10.86 -0.71
CA LEU A 60 0.62 10.39 0.65
C LEU A 60 1.08 11.52 1.59
N PHE A 61 2.03 12.36 1.16
CA PHE A 61 2.44 13.54 1.92
C PHE A 61 1.30 14.55 2.07
N GLU A 62 0.56 14.83 0.99
CA GLU A 62 -0.63 15.70 1.05
C GLU A 62 -1.68 15.17 2.04
N ALA A 63 -1.89 13.84 2.10
CA ALA A 63 -2.78 13.24 3.09
C ALA A 63 -2.24 13.44 4.52
N ALA A 64 -0.94 13.25 4.73
CA ALA A 64 -0.30 13.47 6.01
C ALA A 64 -0.38 14.94 6.46
N ASP A 65 -0.19 15.90 5.53
CA ASP A 65 -0.34 17.35 5.78
C ASP A 65 -1.78 17.71 6.17
N ARG A 66 -2.79 16.98 5.68
CA ARG A 66 -4.19 17.10 6.13
C ARG A 66 -4.45 16.53 7.52
N GLY A 67 -3.45 15.94 8.18
CA GLY A 67 -3.57 15.35 9.51
C GLY A 67 -3.99 13.87 9.51
N ILE A 68 -3.98 13.20 8.36
CA ILE A 68 -4.26 11.76 8.27
C ILE A 68 -3.11 10.98 8.92
N ARG A 69 -3.42 10.06 9.83
CA ARG A 69 -2.42 9.16 10.42
C ARG A 69 -2.05 8.05 9.44
N ILE A 70 -0.76 7.96 9.14
CA ILE A 70 -0.25 7.04 8.12
C ILE A 70 0.78 6.10 8.75
N ARG A 71 0.61 4.80 8.55
CA ARG A 71 1.63 3.80 8.87
C ARG A 71 2.16 3.16 7.59
N VAL A 72 3.46 3.15 7.43
CA VAL A 72 4.14 2.58 6.27
C VAL A 72 5.09 1.48 6.74
N LEU A 73 4.77 0.24 6.42
CA LEU A 73 5.60 -0.92 6.66
C LEU A 73 6.24 -1.37 5.35
N LEU A 74 7.55 -1.34 5.28
CA LEU A 74 8.31 -1.72 4.10
C LEU A 74 9.19 -2.94 4.36
N ASP A 75 9.45 -3.69 3.30
CA ASP A 75 10.48 -4.73 3.35
C ASP A 75 11.86 -4.12 3.67
N GLY A 76 12.56 -4.69 4.64
CA GLY A 76 13.80 -4.12 5.16
C GLY A 76 14.97 -4.12 4.16
N ILE A 77 14.90 -4.92 3.09
CA ILE A 77 15.96 -4.99 2.07
C ILE A 77 15.47 -4.46 0.72
N SER A 78 14.27 -4.83 0.29
CA SER A 78 13.79 -4.64 -1.09
C SER A 78 12.88 -3.42 -1.28
N HIS A 79 12.77 -2.54 -0.27
CA HIS A 79 11.83 -1.40 -0.25
C HIS A 79 12.00 -0.37 -1.39
N GLY A 80 13.12 -0.39 -2.12
CA GLY A 80 13.33 0.45 -3.32
C GLY A 80 13.70 1.92 -3.07
N LEU A 81 13.62 2.41 -1.85
CA LEU A 81 13.96 3.79 -1.46
C LEU A 81 15.44 3.92 -1.04
N LYS A 82 16.36 3.56 -1.95
CA LYS A 82 17.81 3.59 -1.75
C LYS A 82 18.50 4.54 -2.70
N GLY A 83 19.78 4.85 -2.43
CA GLY A 83 20.59 5.74 -3.27
C GLY A 83 19.97 7.14 -3.39
N LYS A 84 19.74 7.62 -4.60
CA LYS A 84 19.13 8.95 -4.85
C LYS A 84 17.71 9.13 -4.28
N ARG A 85 17.02 8.03 -3.94
CA ARG A 85 15.67 8.08 -3.36
C ARG A 85 15.63 8.06 -1.83
N LYS A 86 16.77 8.13 -1.17
CA LYS A 86 16.85 8.26 0.30
C LYS A 86 16.12 9.50 0.82
N ASN A 87 16.05 10.57 0.03
CA ASN A 87 15.32 11.78 0.44
C ASN A 87 13.83 11.51 0.66
N VAL A 88 13.18 10.66 -0.16
CA VAL A 88 11.80 10.24 0.04
C VAL A 88 11.66 9.44 1.35
N LEU A 89 12.63 8.58 1.63
CA LEU A 89 12.68 7.82 2.87
C LEU A 89 12.77 8.73 4.10
N TYR A 90 13.67 9.72 4.07
CA TYR A 90 13.81 10.68 5.15
C TYR A 90 12.55 11.52 5.32
N ALA A 91 11.94 11.97 4.22
CA ALA A 91 10.68 12.71 4.27
C ALA A 91 9.58 11.88 4.95
N LEU A 92 9.44 10.59 4.62
CA LEU A 92 8.50 9.69 5.30
C LEU A 92 8.82 9.55 6.80
N ALA A 93 10.11 9.35 7.15
CA ALA A 93 10.52 9.09 8.53
C ALA A 93 10.43 10.32 9.46
N PHE A 94 10.51 11.53 8.90
CA PHE A 94 10.49 12.77 9.69
C PHE A 94 9.14 13.49 9.67
N HIS A 95 8.15 12.99 8.95
CA HIS A 95 6.82 13.59 8.94
C HIS A 95 6.02 13.22 10.19
N ASN A 96 5.45 14.22 10.89
CA ASN A 96 4.77 14.02 12.18
C ASN A 96 3.58 13.04 12.12
N ASN A 97 2.90 12.95 10.99
CA ASN A 97 1.72 12.10 10.80
C ASN A 97 2.03 10.79 10.06
N ILE A 98 3.32 10.48 9.82
CA ILE A 98 3.75 9.24 9.18
C ILE A 98 4.66 8.45 10.13
N GLU A 99 4.28 7.22 10.39
CA GLU A 99 5.14 6.25 11.07
C GLU A 99 5.70 5.27 10.04
N LEU A 100 7.03 5.14 10.00
CA LEU A 100 7.74 4.24 9.07
C LEU A 100 8.43 3.13 9.85
N LYS A 101 8.16 1.89 9.46
CA LYS A 101 8.86 0.71 9.98
C LYS A 101 9.36 -0.20 8.84
N TYR A 102 10.32 -1.06 9.17
CA TYR A 102 10.88 -2.05 8.27
C TYR A 102 10.70 -3.45 8.83
N TYR A 103 10.17 -4.34 8.01
CA TYR A 103 10.12 -5.76 8.32
C TYR A 103 11.47 -6.42 8.02
N GLU A 104 12.09 -7.07 8.99
CA GLU A 104 13.40 -7.73 8.90
C GLU A 104 14.47 -6.85 8.23
N PRO A 105 14.89 -5.75 8.86
CA PRO A 105 15.96 -4.93 8.35
C PRO A 105 17.26 -5.73 8.23
N PHE A 106 18.03 -5.44 7.18
CA PHE A 106 19.28 -6.15 6.92
C PHE A 106 20.24 -6.04 8.11
N THR A 107 20.69 -7.19 8.62
CA THR A 107 21.75 -7.26 9.62
C THR A 107 22.72 -8.40 9.28
N ILE A 108 24.02 -8.12 9.34
CA ILE A 108 25.06 -9.13 9.11
C ILE A 108 25.14 -10.17 10.23
N PHE A 109 24.68 -9.82 11.43
CA PHE A 109 24.70 -10.70 12.60
C PHE A 109 23.57 -11.74 12.64
N LYS A 110 22.59 -11.65 11.74
CA LYS A 110 21.46 -12.59 11.65
C LYS A 110 21.24 -13.04 10.19
N PRO A 111 22.21 -13.75 9.58
CA PRO A 111 22.11 -14.12 8.17
C PRO A 111 20.92 -15.05 7.84
N TRP A 112 20.41 -15.79 8.82
CA TRP A 112 19.23 -16.64 8.67
C TRP A 112 17.92 -15.85 8.45
N THR A 113 17.89 -14.55 8.75
CA THR A 113 16.72 -13.68 8.53
C THR A 113 16.68 -13.10 7.11
N TRP A 114 17.73 -13.22 6.32
CA TRP A 114 17.81 -12.57 5.00
C TRP A 114 16.77 -13.08 3.99
N HIS A 115 16.20 -14.26 4.23
CA HIS A 115 15.13 -14.83 3.42
C HIS A 115 13.72 -14.47 3.91
N ASN A 116 13.60 -13.91 5.09
CA ASN A 116 12.33 -13.45 5.62
C ASN A 116 11.99 -12.11 4.97
N ARG A 117 11.10 -12.14 3.98
CA ARG A 117 10.76 -10.95 3.19
C ARG A 117 9.30 -10.60 3.36
N LEU A 118 9.01 -9.30 3.54
CA LEU A 118 7.65 -8.78 3.44
C LEU A 118 7.27 -8.70 1.95
N HIS A 119 6.53 -9.66 1.45
CA HIS A 119 6.15 -9.66 0.02
C HIS A 119 4.75 -9.10 -0.24
N ASP A 120 4.17 -8.42 0.75
CA ASP A 120 2.84 -7.81 0.67
C ASP A 120 2.79 -6.59 -0.24
N LYS A 121 1.61 -6.30 -0.75
CA LYS A 121 1.25 -5.11 -1.51
C LYS A 121 -0.17 -4.72 -1.11
N ILE A 122 -0.29 -4.18 0.10
CA ILE A 122 -1.56 -3.89 0.76
C ILE A 122 -1.63 -2.41 1.10
N ILE A 123 -2.77 -1.80 0.82
CA ILE A 123 -3.15 -0.48 1.34
C ILE A 123 -4.54 -0.63 1.96
N VAL A 124 -4.73 -0.15 3.17
CA VAL A 124 -6.04 -0.02 3.81
C VAL A 124 -6.27 1.43 4.18
N VAL A 125 -7.46 1.94 3.90
CA VAL A 125 -7.86 3.33 4.17
C VAL A 125 -9.13 3.32 5.00
N ASP A 126 -9.09 3.99 6.15
CA ASP A 126 -10.21 4.27 7.06
C ASP A 126 -11.01 3.01 7.50
N GLY A 127 -10.41 1.82 7.48
CA GLY A 127 -11.12 0.57 7.74
C GLY A 127 -12.25 0.28 6.75
N GLN A 128 -12.30 1.00 5.65
CA GLN A 128 -13.40 0.94 4.67
C GLN A 128 -12.97 0.48 3.28
N LEU A 129 -11.81 0.90 2.82
CA LEU A 129 -11.26 0.54 1.52
C LEU A 129 -9.95 -0.24 1.69
N GLY A 130 -9.79 -1.31 0.94
CA GLY A 130 -8.56 -2.09 0.91
C GLY A 130 -8.17 -2.48 -0.50
N ILE A 131 -6.89 -2.44 -0.80
CA ILE A 131 -6.33 -2.99 -2.02
C ILE A 131 -5.27 -4.04 -1.67
N SER A 132 -5.31 -5.18 -2.36
CA SER A 132 -4.28 -6.21 -2.28
C SER A 132 -4.03 -6.81 -3.65
N GLY A 133 -2.82 -7.28 -3.91
CA GLY A 133 -2.49 -7.91 -5.19
C GLY A 133 -1.01 -8.13 -5.42
N GLY A 134 -0.63 -8.23 -6.69
CA GLY A 134 0.75 -8.49 -7.08
C GLY A 134 1.58 -7.26 -7.42
N ARG A 135 0.96 -6.09 -7.65
CA ARG A 135 1.66 -4.90 -8.14
C ARG A 135 2.41 -4.15 -7.05
N ASN A 136 3.71 -3.98 -7.24
CA ASN A 136 4.47 -2.99 -6.49
C ASN A 136 4.15 -1.57 -6.99
N ILE A 137 4.47 -0.56 -6.17
CA ILE A 137 4.34 0.85 -6.55
C ILE A 137 5.52 1.20 -7.50
N GLY A 138 5.20 1.79 -8.65
CA GLY A 138 6.17 2.27 -9.63
C GLY A 138 5.78 2.00 -11.08
N ASP A 139 6.45 2.68 -12.02
CA ASP A 139 6.12 2.65 -13.46
C ASP A 139 6.23 1.26 -14.10
N LYS A 140 7.00 0.36 -13.50
CA LYS A 140 7.07 -1.03 -13.93
C LYS A 140 5.71 -1.74 -13.89
N TYR A 141 4.77 -1.27 -13.07
CA TYR A 141 3.45 -1.87 -12.85
C TYR A 141 2.29 -0.92 -13.15
N LEU A 142 2.50 0.39 -12.96
CA LEU A 142 1.41 1.38 -12.89
C LEU A 142 1.51 2.48 -13.95
N ALA A 143 2.46 2.39 -14.90
CA ALA A 143 2.62 3.41 -15.93
C ALA A 143 1.41 3.48 -16.88
N SER A 144 1.04 4.70 -17.29
CA SER A 144 0.01 4.94 -18.30
C SER A 144 0.44 4.49 -19.70
N GLN A 145 1.76 4.50 -19.96
CA GLN A 145 2.35 4.01 -21.21
C GLN A 145 3.35 2.91 -20.87
N PRO A 146 2.93 1.64 -20.97
CA PRO A 146 3.79 0.50 -20.72
C PRO A 146 4.98 0.46 -21.66
N ASN A 147 6.15 0.19 -21.14
CA ASN A 147 7.37 -0.05 -21.91
C ASN A 147 7.76 -1.55 -21.85
N LYS A 148 8.85 -1.92 -22.49
CA LYS A 148 9.34 -3.31 -22.56
C LYS A 148 9.61 -3.99 -21.19
N ASN A 149 9.74 -3.20 -20.12
CA ASN A 149 9.98 -3.70 -18.77
C ASN A 149 8.70 -3.72 -17.92
N PHE A 150 7.55 -3.43 -18.52
CA PHE A 150 6.27 -3.42 -17.82
C PHE A 150 5.88 -4.84 -17.39
N VAL A 151 5.38 -4.96 -16.16
CA VAL A 151 4.92 -6.22 -15.60
C VAL A 151 3.41 -6.20 -15.48
N TYR A 152 2.76 -7.13 -16.12
CA TYR A 152 1.33 -7.37 -16.01
C TYR A 152 1.05 -8.19 -14.76
N ASP A 153 0.17 -7.69 -13.93
CA ASP A 153 -0.27 -8.32 -12.70
C ASP A 153 -1.70 -7.86 -12.40
N ARG A 154 -2.29 -8.32 -11.31
CA ARG A 154 -3.65 -7.98 -10.90
C ARG A 154 -3.72 -7.54 -9.46
N ASP A 155 -4.69 -6.70 -9.17
CA ASP A 155 -5.04 -6.34 -7.80
C ASP A 155 -6.54 -6.47 -7.60
N VAL A 156 -6.93 -6.53 -6.35
CA VAL A 156 -8.32 -6.56 -5.92
C VAL A 156 -8.56 -5.36 -5.02
N LEU A 157 -9.54 -4.54 -5.39
CA LEU A 157 -10.08 -3.50 -4.52
C LEU A 157 -11.26 -4.07 -3.75
N ILE A 158 -11.29 -3.82 -2.46
CA ILE A 158 -12.35 -4.28 -1.56
C ILE A 158 -12.95 -3.06 -0.86
N TYR A 159 -14.26 -3.04 -0.74
CA TYR A 159 -15.01 -1.97 -0.09
C TYR A 159 -15.98 -2.54 0.96
N ASN A 160 -15.77 -2.17 2.23
CA ASN A 160 -16.68 -2.44 3.32
C ASN A 160 -17.85 -1.45 3.28
N THR A 161 -18.93 -1.84 2.59
CA THR A 161 -20.04 -0.92 2.28
C THR A 161 -20.88 -0.54 3.51
N LYS A 162 -20.88 -1.38 4.54
CA LYS A 162 -21.74 -1.25 5.73
C LYS A 162 -20.94 -0.91 6.98
N GLN A 163 -19.63 -0.80 6.90
CA GLN A 163 -18.71 -0.60 8.04
C GLN A 163 -18.89 -1.65 9.15
N GLU A 164 -19.17 -2.88 8.76
CA GLU A 164 -19.41 -3.98 9.70
C GLU A 164 -18.13 -4.65 10.17
N SER A 165 -18.17 -5.18 11.39
CA SER A 165 -17.00 -5.75 12.09
C SER A 165 -16.47 -7.07 11.51
N HIS A 166 -17.19 -7.72 10.63
CA HIS A 166 -16.77 -8.96 9.97
C HIS A 166 -16.35 -8.78 8.52
N SER A 167 -16.12 -7.53 8.09
CA SER A 167 -15.50 -7.23 6.79
C SER A 167 -14.08 -7.79 6.69
N VAL A 168 -13.70 -8.21 5.49
CA VAL A 168 -12.32 -8.63 5.19
C VAL A 168 -11.32 -7.47 5.35
N ILE A 169 -11.77 -6.22 5.20
CA ILE A 169 -10.94 -5.02 5.42
C ILE A 169 -10.40 -5.01 6.86
N LEU A 170 -11.24 -5.30 7.85
CA LEU A 170 -10.81 -5.36 9.25
C LEU A 170 -9.84 -6.53 9.51
N SER A 171 -9.96 -7.60 8.75
CA SER A 171 -8.97 -8.69 8.79
C SER A 171 -7.62 -8.25 8.21
N MET A 172 -7.63 -7.42 7.14
CA MET A 172 -6.43 -6.82 6.58
C MET A 172 -5.76 -5.85 7.57
N GLU A 173 -6.54 -5.01 8.25
CA GLU A 173 -6.02 -4.13 9.32
C GLU A 173 -5.37 -4.93 10.45
N LYS A 174 -6.05 -5.96 10.97
CA LYS A 174 -5.51 -6.84 12.00
C LYS A 174 -4.23 -7.54 11.55
N TYR A 175 -4.15 -7.92 10.28
CA TYR A 175 -2.94 -8.51 9.71
C TYR A 175 -1.79 -7.49 9.70
N ILE A 176 -2.01 -6.27 9.21
CA ILE A 176 -1.00 -5.21 9.23
C ILE A 176 -0.60 -4.88 10.67
N GLU A 177 -1.55 -4.80 11.60
CA GLU A 177 -1.27 -4.58 13.03
C GLU A 177 -0.38 -5.68 13.64
N LYS A 178 -0.65 -6.94 13.29
CA LYS A 178 0.20 -8.07 13.70
C LYS A 178 1.63 -7.96 13.16
N LEU A 179 1.77 -7.56 11.89
CA LEU A 179 3.09 -7.32 11.29
C LEU A 179 3.78 -6.12 11.92
N TRP A 180 3.04 -5.05 12.18
CA TRP A 180 3.54 -3.82 12.77
C TRP A 180 4.12 -4.01 14.16
N ASN A 181 3.52 -4.91 14.94
CA ASN A 181 3.95 -5.23 16.31
C ASN A 181 4.82 -6.51 16.35
N HIS A 182 5.26 -7.00 15.21
CA HIS A 182 6.09 -8.19 15.16
C HIS A 182 7.51 -7.90 15.70
N PRO A 183 8.14 -8.84 16.44
CA PRO A 183 9.48 -8.65 17.01
C PRO A 183 10.59 -8.32 15.99
N TYR A 184 10.32 -8.55 14.71
CA TYR A 184 11.25 -8.29 13.62
C TYR A 184 10.93 -7.00 12.83
N THR A 185 10.07 -6.14 13.37
CA THR A 185 9.67 -4.86 12.75
C THR A 185 10.18 -3.66 13.52
#